data_fade7bb65d52c5e86896f662251e27c7
#
_entry.id   fade7bb65d52c5e86896f662251e27c7
#
_cell.length_a   1.000
_cell.length_b   1.000
_cell.length_c   1.000
_cell.angle_alpha   90.00
_cell.angle_beta   90.00
_cell.angle_gamma   90.00
#
_symmetry.space_group_name_H-M   'P 1'
#
loop_
_entity.id
_entity.type
_entity.pdbx_description
1 polymer ?
#
loop_
_entity_poly.entity_id
_entity_poly.type
_entity_poly.pdbx_seq_one_letter_code
_entity_poly.pdbx_strand_id
1 'polypeptide(L)'
;MSDLTQAAATAPDTVAQAVPPPRGRVRWVICGLLFAAVVLSYIDRLVLGVLKPQLTALYGWTNSGYGDITGYFQVAYGLGFLLFGWLIDRIGPRAGYMLAMGAWTVGHFAQTLVTSTTGFALARIPLALGEAGTFPSALAAASQWFPKKERAMAIGIFNAGANVGAVVTPLLIGFLIADLVLDWRWAFIVTGLFNLVWLTAWWQLYHPPHSHPRITPEERAWIEAEPVETTGRAGFLTVLRHRESWSYMTGRFLIDPVWWTFLFWLPDFFHSRYGYDLKNFGPPLVAIYIMADVGAIVGGWYSSRLLKRGVETGRARKRAMFACALFALPVMFAAQASSIWVAVAMIGLACAAHQGFSTNLFALPGDQFPRYAQGTLIGLGGFAGAAGGFIASKALGALLDRVGSYQPFFIACGVAYLVALLVFHILNPRYRNVRIGGV
;
A
#
# COMPACT_ATOMS: atom_id res chain seq x y z
N MET A 1 -12.75 -73.26 -12.17
CA MET A 1 -13.30 -71.89 -12.43
C MET A 1 -13.54 -71.25 -11.06
N SER A 2 -12.46 -70.80 -10.47
CA SER A 2 -12.41 -70.25 -9.11
C SER A 2 -11.27 -69.28 -9.07
N ASP A 3 -11.49 -68.17 -8.38
CA ASP A 3 -10.49 -67.30 -7.76
C ASP A 3 -9.61 -66.42 -8.65
N LEU A 4 -10.16 -65.23 -9.00
CA LEU A 4 -9.37 -63.99 -9.19
C LEU A 4 -10.15 -62.81 -8.60
N THR A 5 -10.34 -62.88 -7.29
CA THR A 5 -10.86 -61.75 -6.48
C THR A 5 -10.03 -61.75 -5.20
N GLN A 6 -8.98 -60.89 -5.17
CA GLN A 6 -8.42 -60.28 -3.96
C GLN A 6 -7.03 -59.74 -4.26
N ALA A 7 -6.93 -58.46 -4.36
CA ALA A 7 -5.83 -57.62 -3.86
C ALA A 7 -5.96 -56.19 -4.35
N ALA A 8 -7.03 -55.51 -3.98
CA ALA A 8 -6.98 -54.05 -3.84
C ALA A 8 -6.39 -53.78 -2.48
N ALA A 9 -5.07 -53.77 -2.40
CA ALA A 9 -4.35 -53.33 -1.22
C ALA A 9 -4.64 -51.83 -1.05
N THR A 10 -5.47 -51.52 -0.06
CA THR A 10 -5.62 -50.19 0.53
C THR A 10 -4.26 -49.68 0.99
N ALA A 11 -3.67 -48.74 0.22
CA ALA A 11 -2.55 -47.96 0.70
C ALA A 11 -3.04 -47.21 1.97
N PRO A 12 -2.32 -47.27 3.10
CA PRO A 12 -2.71 -46.53 4.25
C PRO A 12 -2.63 -45.04 3.91
N ASP A 13 -3.75 -44.34 4.08
CA ASP A 13 -3.77 -42.86 4.18
C ASP A 13 -2.80 -42.49 5.32
N THR A 14 -1.55 -42.24 4.98
CA THR A 14 -0.63 -41.57 5.88
C THR A 14 -1.13 -40.16 6.02
N VAL A 15 -2.01 -39.96 7.01
CA VAL A 15 -2.31 -38.65 7.57
C VAL A 15 -0.94 -38.03 7.91
N ALA A 16 -0.48 -37.11 7.04
CA ALA A 16 0.76 -36.39 7.29
C ALA A 16 0.64 -35.77 8.67
N GLN A 17 1.36 -36.36 9.63
CA GLN A 17 1.38 -35.86 11.01
C GLN A 17 1.76 -34.37 10.92
N ALA A 18 0.88 -33.51 11.42
CA ALA A 18 1.09 -32.08 11.43
C ALA A 18 2.36 -31.81 12.24
N VAL A 19 3.46 -31.54 11.54
CA VAL A 19 4.71 -31.16 12.20
C VAL A 19 4.42 -29.92 13.04
N PRO A 20 4.71 -29.91 14.36
CA PRO A 20 4.47 -28.73 15.17
C PRO A 20 5.36 -27.57 14.72
N PRO A 21 4.89 -26.32 14.83
CA PRO A 21 5.69 -25.17 14.41
C PRO A 21 7.02 -25.13 15.20
N PRO A 22 8.14 -24.88 14.51
CA PRO A 22 9.46 -24.91 15.14
C PRO A 22 9.61 -23.77 16.16
N ARG A 23 10.42 -24.01 17.19
CA ARG A 23 10.80 -22.98 18.18
C ARG A 23 11.69 -21.88 17.59
N GLY A 24 12.27 -22.09 16.41
CA GLY A 24 13.10 -21.13 15.69
C GLY A 24 12.33 -19.84 15.38
N ARG A 25 13.01 -18.69 15.52
CA ARG A 25 12.40 -17.35 15.38
C ARG A 25 13.00 -16.51 14.27
N VAL A 26 13.91 -17.07 13.47
CA VAL A 26 14.62 -16.30 12.43
C VAL A 26 13.63 -15.70 11.41
N ARG A 27 12.62 -16.48 10.98
CA ARG A 27 11.58 -16.01 10.08
C ARG A 27 10.84 -14.78 10.61
N TRP A 28 10.64 -14.69 11.94
CA TRP A 28 9.98 -13.53 12.55
C TRP A 28 10.89 -12.31 12.66
N VAL A 29 12.21 -12.51 12.77
CA VAL A 29 13.18 -11.41 12.63
C VAL A 29 13.14 -10.83 11.21
N ILE A 30 13.08 -11.70 10.19
CA ILE A 30 12.88 -11.26 8.80
C ILE A 30 11.56 -10.51 8.64
N CYS A 31 10.46 -11.01 9.23
CA CYS A 31 9.17 -10.30 9.23
C CYS A 31 9.29 -8.91 9.87
N GLY A 32 10.02 -8.78 10.97
CA GLY A 32 10.30 -7.50 11.62
C GLY A 32 11.07 -6.52 10.72
N LEU A 33 12.04 -7.01 9.94
CA LEU A 33 12.72 -6.20 8.94
C LEU A 33 11.79 -5.74 7.82
N LEU A 34 10.91 -6.61 7.33
CA LEU A 34 9.89 -6.25 6.33
C LEU A 34 8.93 -5.19 6.87
N PHE A 35 8.46 -5.37 8.11
CA PHE A 35 7.62 -4.38 8.80
C PHE A 35 8.33 -3.03 8.92
N ALA A 36 9.58 -3.01 9.40
CA ALA A 36 10.36 -1.78 9.54
C ALA A 36 10.55 -1.06 8.19
N ALA A 37 10.81 -1.79 7.10
CA ALA A 37 10.92 -1.19 5.78
C ALA A 37 9.63 -0.50 5.32
N VAL A 38 8.46 -1.11 5.60
CA VAL A 38 7.16 -0.49 5.27
C VAL A 38 6.92 0.75 6.14
N VAL A 39 7.27 0.70 7.43
CA VAL A 39 7.22 1.89 8.33
C VAL A 39 8.06 3.03 7.74
N LEU A 40 9.31 2.76 7.39
CA LEU A 40 10.22 3.77 6.83
C LEU A 40 9.72 4.34 5.50
N SER A 41 9.19 3.49 4.61
CA SER A 41 8.60 3.94 3.35
C SER A 41 7.47 4.95 3.56
N TYR A 42 6.60 4.73 4.55
CA TYR A 42 5.52 5.67 4.84
C TYR A 42 6.01 6.93 5.55
N ILE A 43 7.01 6.83 6.43
CA ILE A 43 7.65 8.00 7.03
C ILE A 43 8.21 8.90 5.93
N ASP A 44 9.09 8.38 5.08
CA ASP A 44 9.78 9.14 4.05
C ASP A 44 8.85 9.74 3.01
N ARG A 45 7.78 9.04 2.69
CA ARG A 45 6.72 9.51 1.79
C ARG A 45 6.00 10.75 2.35
N LEU A 46 5.72 10.76 3.65
CA LEU A 46 4.87 11.75 4.30
C LEU A 46 5.63 12.98 4.82
N VAL A 47 6.95 12.89 5.03
CA VAL A 47 7.78 14.01 5.52
C VAL A 47 7.50 15.29 4.77
N LEU A 48 7.49 15.24 3.43
CA LEU A 48 7.27 16.43 2.61
C LEU A 48 5.86 17.02 2.79
N GLY A 49 4.84 16.16 2.92
CA GLY A 49 3.46 16.61 3.15
C GLY A 49 3.31 17.37 4.47
N VAL A 50 3.95 16.88 5.52
CA VAL A 50 3.96 17.53 6.84
C VAL A 50 4.73 18.85 6.80
N LEU A 51 5.82 18.94 6.04
CA LEU A 51 6.63 20.14 5.89
C LEU A 51 6.11 21.15 4.85
N LYS A 52 5.09 20.78 4.03
CA LYS A 52 4.60 21.64 2.94
C LYS A 52 4.29 23.07 3.37
N PRO A 53 3.55 23.35 4.44
CA PRO A 53 3.27 24.72 4.83
C PRO A 53 4.53 25.52 5.14
N GLN A 54 5.51 24.94 5.85
CA GLN A 54 6.77 25.60 6.16
C GLN A 54 7.62 25.85 4.91
N LEU A 55 7.73 24.87 4.00
CA LEU A 55 8.49 25.01 2.76
C LEU A 55 7.83 26.01 1.80
N THR A 56 6.50 26.07 1.79
CA THR A 56 5.74 27.09 1.04
C THR A 56 6.05 28.49 1.57
N ALA A 57 6.06 28.68 2.88
CA ALA A 57 6.41 29.97 3.48
C ALA A 57 7.87 30.39 3.22
N LEU A 58 8.80 29.43 3.21
CA LEU A 58 10.23 29.70 3.01
C LEU A 58 10.59 29.95 1.54
N TYR A 59 9.97 29.24 0.60
CA TYR A 59 10.40 29.21 -0.80
C TYR A 59 9.33 29.70 -1.79
N GLY A 60 8.19 30.15 -1.30
CA GLY A 60 7.13 30.69 -2.15
C GLY A 60 6.51 29.66 -3.11
N TRP A 61 6.38 28.39 -2.69
CA TRP A 61 5.80 27.37 -3.52
C TRP A 61 4.32 27.64 -3.84
N THR A 62 3.93 27.44 -5.09
CA THR A 62 2.53 27.41 -5.49
C THR A 62 1.92 26.04 -5.19
N ASN A 63 0.60 25.96 -5.06
CA ASN A 63 -0.10 24.70 -4.91
C ASN A 63 0.05 23.83 -6.18
N SER A 64 0.06 24.43 -7.37
CA SER A 64 0.37 23.75 -8.63
C SER A 64 1.77 23.13 -8.61
N GLY A 65 2.79 23.86 -8.11
CA GLY A 65 4.14 23.35 -7.96
C GLY A 65 4.22 22.15 -6.99
N TYR A 66 3.51 22.21 -5.88
CA TYR A 66 3.41 21.06 -4.97
C TYR A 66 2.62 19.89 -5.59
N GLY A 67 1.58 20.18 -6.36
CA GLY A 67 0.84 19.21 -7.16
C GLY A 67 1.74 18.51 -8.19
N ASP A 68 2.72 19.21 -8.75
CA ASP A 68 3.74 18.63 -9.63
C ASP A 68 4.67 17.68 -8.88
N ILE A 69 5.17 18.08 -7.71
CA ILE A 69 6.03 17.21 -6.89
C ILE A 69 5.31 15.90 -6.55
N THR A 70 4.08 15.98 -6.05
CA THR A 70 3.29 14.79 -5.66
C THR A 70 2.82 13.98 -6.87
N GLY A 71 2.51 14.64 -7.99
CA GLY A 71 2.10 14.01 -9.23
C GLY A 71 3.25 13.22 -9.88
N TYR A 72 4.41 13.83 -10.09
CA TYR A 72 5.56 13.12 -10.67
C TYR A 72 6.07 11.98 -9.78
N PHE A 73 5.98 12.13 -8.45
CA PHE A 73 6.20 11.03 -7.54
C PHE A 73 5.30 9.82 -7.88
N GLN A 74 4.02 10.05 -8.11
CA GLN A 74 3.08 8.96 -8.40
C GLN A 74 3.34 8.30 -9.75
N VAL A 75 3.69 9.07 -10.79
CA VAL A 75 4.11 8.49 -12.09
C VAL A 75 5.32 7.60 -11.91
N ALA A 76 6.36 8.10 -11.24
CA ALA A 76 7.57 7.33 -10.97
C ALA A 76 7.28 6.07 -10.14
N TYR A 77 6.41 6.17 -9.13
CA TYR A 77 5.96 5.07 -8.30
C TYR A 77 5.21 4.00 -9.11
N GLY A 78 4.30 4.42 -10.01
CA GLY A 78 3.59 3.51 -10.91
C GLY A 78 4.52 2.77 -11.88
N LEU A 79 5.49 3.46 -12.46
CA LEU A 79 6.52 2.85 -13.31
C LEU A 79 7.42 1.91 -12.49
N GLY A 80 7.75 2.29 -11.26
CA GLY A 80 8.52 1.48 -10.32
C GLY A 80 7.85 0.14 -10.01
N PHE A 81 6.53 0.08 -9.88
CA PHE A 81 5.81 -1.19 -9.69
C PHE A 81 6.04 -2.18 -10.84
N LEU A 82 6.04 -1.69 -12.08
CA LEU A 82 6.29 -2.53 -13.25
C LEU A 82 7.75 -2.98 -13.30
N LEU A 83 8.67 -2.07 -13.03
CA LEU A 83 10.12 -2.32 -13.07
C LEU A 83 10.56 -3.31 -11.98
N PHE A 84 10.22 -3.03 -10.72
CA PHE A 84 10.68 -3.85 -9.60
C PHE A 84 10.01 -5.22 -9.54
N GLY A 85 8.78 -5.34 -9.98
CA GLY A 85 8.14 -6.65 -10.12
C GLY A 85 8.94 -7.59 -11.03
N TRP A 86 9.45 -7.07 -12.16
CA TRP A 86 10.30 -7.82 -13.10
C TRP A 86 11.72 -8.04 -12.57
N LEU A 87 12.29 -7.00 -11.93
CA LEU A 87 13.67 -7.04 -11.44
C LEU A 87 13.86 -8.05 -10.31
N ILE A 88 12.96 -8.04 -9.32
CA ILE A 88 13.04 -8.90 -8.13
C ILE A 88 12.98 -10.38 -8.51
N ASP A 89 12.20 -10.74 -9.54
CA ASP A 89 12.16 -12.12 -10.02
C ASP A 89 13.51 -12.58 -10.59
N ARG A 90 14.33 -11.67 -11.13
CA ARG A 90 15.64 -11.99 -11.70
C ARG A 90 16.77 -12.00 -10.68
N ILE A 91 16.80 -11.02 -9.79
CA ILE A 91 17.92 -10.83 -8.86
C ILE A 91 17.61 -11.31 -7.44
N GLY A 92 16.36 -11.75 -7.21
CA GLY A 92 15.89 -12.20 -5.90
C GLY A 92 15.59 -11.06 -4.91
N PRO A 93 14.90 -11.38 -3.80
CA PRO A 93 14.45 -10.36 -2.83
C PRO A 93 15.58 -9.70 -2.08
N ARG A 94 16.73 -10.38 -1.85
CA ARG A 94 17.87 -9.80 -1.13
C ARG A 94 18.44 -8.59 -1.86
N ALA A 95 18.88 -8.79 -3.10
CA ALA A 95 19.46 -7.76 -3.94
C ALA A 95 18.40 -6.74 -4.40
N GLY A 96 17.20 -7.22 -4.74
CA GLY A 96 16.08 -6.38 -5.17
C GLY A 96 15.68 -5.36 -4.12
N TYR A 97 15.58 -5.76 -2.85
CA TYR A 97 15.23 -4.84 -1.77
C TYR A 97 16.38 -3.86 -1.45
N MET A 98 17.63 -4.32 -1.48
CA MET A 98 18.78 -3.43 -1.32
C MET A 98 18.83 -2.34 -2.38
N LEU A 99 18.59 -2.71 -3.64
CA LEU A 99 18.55 -1.75 -4.74
C LEU A 99 17.37 -0.77 -4.60
N ALA A 100 16.20 -1.28 -4.24
CA ALA A 100 15.01 -0.49 -4.01
C ALA A 100 15.21 0.54 -2.89
N MET A 101 15.64 0.08 -1.71
CA MET A 101 15.92 0.94 -0.55
C MET A 101 17.09 1.89 -0.81
N GLY A 102 18.13 1.45 -1.51
CA GLY A 102 19.25 2.29 -1.87
C GLY A 102 18.84 3.45 -2.78
N ALA A 103 18.08 3.18 -3.85
CA ALA A 103 17.58 4.20 -4.77
C ALA A 103 16.67 5.21 -4.04
N TRP A 104 15.77 4.71 -3.22
CA TRP A 104 14.88 5.54 -2.42
C TRP A 104 15.67 6.40 -1.42
N THR A 105 16.67 5.84 -0.71
CA THR A 105 17.48 6.58 0.26
C THR A 105 18.26 7.71 -0.41
N VAL A 106 18.83 7.48 -1.60
CA VAL A 106 19.49 8.53 -2.40
C VAL A 106 18.51 9.65 -2.73
N GLY A 107 17.32 9.32 -3.24
CA GLY A 107 16.27 10.31 -3.52
C GLY A 107 15.80 11.05 -2.27
N HIS A 108 15.76 10.37 -1.13
CA HIS A 108 15.38 10.96 0.14
C HIS A 108 16.38 12.01 0.61
N PHE A 109 17.67 11.70 0.64
CA PHE A 109 18.73 12.66 0.97
C PHE A 109 18.85 13.80 -0.06
N ALA A 110 18.62 13.53 -1.35
CA ALA A 110 18.66 14.56 -2.38
C ALA A 110 17.68 15.71 -2.12
N GLN A 111 16.59 15.48 -1.41
CA GLN A 111 15.63 16.53 -1.03
C GLN A 111 16.26 17.58 -0.10
N THR A 112 17.30 17.26 0.65
CA THR A 112 18.00 18.23 1.52
C THR A 112 18.82 19.27 0.74
N LEU A 113 19.13 18.99 -0.52
CA LEU A 113 20.01 19.80 -1.38
C LEU A 113 19.25 20.77 -2.29
N VAL A 114 17.91 20.70 -2.30
CA VAL A 114 17.07 21.45 -3.22
C VAL A 114 16.07 22.34 -2.48
N THR A 115 15.62 23.41 -3.13
CA THR A 115 14.67 24.38 -2.58
C THR A 115 13.51 24.66 -3.52
N SER A 116 13.67 24.43 -4.82
CA SER A 116 12.61 24.64 -5.82
C SER A 116 11.68 23.44 -5.94
N THR A 117 10.45 23.67 -6.34
CA THR A 117 9.46 22.61 -6.62
C THR A 117 9.97 21.61 -7.67
N THR A 118 10.65 22.10 -8.73
CA THR A 118 11.25 21.24 -9.74
C THR A 118 12.38 20.38 -9.14
N GLY A 119 13.23 20.96 -8.30
CA GLY A 119 14.29 20.23 -7.62
C GLY A 119 13.74 19.11 -6.74
N PHE A 120 12.71 19.39 -5.94
CA PHE A 120 12.02 18.38 -5.13
C PHE A 120 11.35 17.31 -5.99
N ALA A 121 10.70 17.68 -7.10
CA ALA A 121 10.11 16.72 -8.02
C ALA A 121 11.16 15.75 -8.59
N LEU A 122 12.31 16.26 -9.02
CA LEU A 122 13.41 15.44 -9.53
C LEU A 122 14.03 14.55 -8.44
N ALA A 123 14.26 15.09 -7.24
CA ALA A 123 14.79 14.32 -6.11
C ALA A 123 13.83 13.17 -5.68
N ARG A 124 12.52 13.35 -5.85
CA ARG A 124 11.51 12.35 -5.51
C ARG A 124 11.33 11.25 -6.56
N ILE A 125 11.88 11.39 -7.77
CA ILE A 125 11.81 10.31 -8.78
C ILE A 125 12.53 9.04 -8.32
N PRO A 126 13.84 9.07 -7.95
CA PRO A 126 14.52 7.87 -7.45
C PRO A 126 13.90 7.35 -6.15
N LEU A 127 13.41 8.24 -5.29
CA LEU A 127 12.66 7.86 -4.09
C LEU A 127 11.41 7.04 -4.45
N ALA A 128 10.57 7.54 -5.35
CA ALA A 128 9.33 6.89 -5.76
C ALA A 128 9.57 5.55 -6.46
N LEU A 129 10.55 5.51 -7.39
CA LEU A 129 10.96 4.28 -8.05
C LEU A 129 11.39 3.22 -7.04
N GLY A 130 12.25 3.59 -6.08
CA GLY A 130 12.73 2.67 -5.05
C GLY A 130 11.62 2.22 -4.11
N GLU A 131 10.79 3.13 -3.59
CA GLU A 131 9.67 2.78 -2.72
C GLU A 131 8.70 1.80 -3.36
N ALA A 132 8.46 1.90 -4.67
CA ALA A 132 7.60 0.97 -5.40
C ALA A 132 8.12 -0.49 -5.37
N GLY A 133 9.42 -0.69 -5.16
CA GLY A 133 10.04 -2.00 -4.99
C GLY A 133 9.80 -2.64 -3.62
N THR A 134 9.37 -1.88 -2.62
CA THR A 134 9.19 -2.36 -1.23
C THR A 134 8.20 -3.52 -1.16
N PHE A 135 7.00 -3.33 -1.70
CA PHE A 135 5.94 -4.33 -1.59
C PHE A 135 6.23 -5.62 -2.37
N PRO A 136 6.68 -5.58 -3.65
CA PRO A 136 7.10 -6.78 -4.37
C PRO A 136 8.25 -7.52 -3.68
N SER A 137 9.26 -6.79 -3.15
CA SER A 137 10.38 -7.39 -2.42
C SER A 137 9.93 -8.07 -1.13
N ALA A 138 9.04 -7.42 -0.37
CA ALA A 138 8.50 -7.97 0.86
C ALA A 138 7.66 -9.23 0.61
N LEU A 139 6.83 -9.25 -0.43
CA LEU A 139 6.07 -10.43 -0.82
C LEU A 139 6.98 -11.58 -1.25
N ALA A 140 8.01 -11.30 -2.05
CA ALA A 140 8.99 -12.29 -2.48
C ALA A 140 9.76 -12.87 -1.29
N ALA A 141 10.23 -12.03 -0.36
CA ALA A 141 10.88 -12.47 0.87
C ALA A 141 9.95 -13.29 1.77
N ALA A 142 8.70 -12.84 1.96
CA ALA A 142 7.70 -13.58 2.74
C ALA A 142 7.37 -14.94 2.12
N SER A 143 7.34 -15.04 0.79
CA SER A 143 7.11 -16.31 0.10
C SER A 143 8.24 -17.33 0.30
N GLN A 144 9.48 -16.86 0.48
CA GLN A 144 10.64 -17.70 0.74
C GLN A 144 10.74 -18.12 2.22
N TRP A 145 10.34 -17.24 3.15
CA TRP A 145 10.54 -17.44 4.58
C TRP A 145 9.35 -18.03 5.33
N PHE A 146 8.15 -17.98 4.73
CA PHE A 146 6.93 -18.41 5.41
C PHE A 146 6.17 -19.48 4.61
N PRO A 147 5.86 -20.64 5.23
CA PRO A 147 4.96 -21.62 4.64
C PRO A 147 3.56 -21.00 4.46
N LYS A 148 2.74 -21.57 3.56
CA LYS A 148 1.40 -21.05 3.22
C LYS A 148 0.52 -20.76 4.43
N LYS A 149 0.63 -21.61 5.48
CA LYS A 149 -0.14 -21.49 6.74
C LYS A 149 0.16 -20.21 7.52
N GLU A 150 1.41 -19.72 7.50
CA GLU A 150 1.88 -18.54 8.25
C GLU A 150 2.03 -17.31 7.37
N ARG A 151 2.11 -17.45 6.05
CA ARG A 151 2.40 -16.37 5.08
C ARG A 151 1.40 -15.23 5.14
N ALA A 152 0.10 -15.53 5.24
CA ALA A 152 -0.93 -14.50 5.33
C ALA A 152 -0.77 -13.63 6.58
N MET A 153 -0.38 -14.23 7.73
CA MET A 153 -0.11 -13.50 8.97
C MET A 153 1.13 -12.62 8.83
N ALA A 154 2.23 -13.12 8.26
CA ALA A 154 3.43 -12.34 8.00
C ALA A 154 3.16 -11.14 7.09
N ILE A 155 2.37 -11.33 6.01
CA ILE A 155 1.94 -10.25 5.12
C ILE A 155 1.11 -9.21 5.87
N GLY A 156 0.18 -9.64 6.72
CA GLY A 156 -0.61 -8.75 7.56
C GLY A 156 0.24 -7.91 8.50
N ILE A 157 1.24 -8.53 9.15
CA ILE A 157 2.15 -7.85 10.07
C ILE A 157 2.96 -6.78 9.35
N PHE A 158 3.66 -7.11 8.26
CA PHE A 158 4.47 -6.09 7.61
C PHE A 158 3.63 -5.00 6.95
N ASN A 159 2.43 -5.32 6.47
CA ASN A 159 1.53 -4.32 5.89
C ASN A 159 1.00 -3.31 6.93
N ALA A 160 0.83 -3.73 8.19
CA ALA A 160 0.47 -2.83 9.28
C ALA A 160 1.54 -1.75 9.54
N GLY A 161 2.77 -1.95 9.08
CA GLY A 161 3.83 -0.94 9.11
C GLY A 161 3.47 0.36 8.40
N ALA A 162 2.62 0.30 7.37
CA ALA A 162 2.14 1.47 6.63
C ALA A 162 1.44 2.49 7.57
N ASN A 163 0.58 1.98 8.42
CA ASN A 163 -0.21 2.80 9.34
C ASN A 163 0.65 3.30 10.49
N VAL A 164 1.55 2.46 11.01
CA VAL A 164 2.53 2.88 12.02
C VAL A 164 3.39 4.01 11.47
N GLY A 165 3.90 3.91 10.25
CA GLY A 165 4.65 4.97 9.59
C GLY A 165 3.84 6.26 9.44
N ALA A 166 2.57 6.16 9.03
CA ALA A 166 1.68 7.30 8.89
C ALA A 166 1.40 8.02 10.22
N VAL A 167 1.27 7.26 11.32
CA VAL A 167 1.08 7.80 12.68
C VAL A 167 2.38 8.43 13.22
N VAL A 168 3.51 7.76 13.03
CA VAL A 168 4.81 8.19 13.56
C VAL A 168 5.30 9.46 12.87
N THR A 169 5.06 9.63 11.57
CA THR A 169 5.61 10.76 10.80
C THR A 169 5.27 12.13 11.37
N PRO A 170 4.00 12.52 11.55
CA PRO A 170 3.69 13.87 12.05
C PRO A 170 4.22 14.11 13.46
N LEU A 171 4.29 13.06 14.30
CA LEU A 171 4.82 13.15 15.66
C LEU A 171 6.35 13.35 15.63
N LEU A 172 7.06 12.55 14.83
CA LEU A 172 8.51 12.64 14.70
C LEU A 172 8.94 13.99 14.10
N ILE A 173 8.28 14.41 13.01
CA ILE A 173 8.64 15.67 12.34
C ILE A 173 8.28 16.88 13.23
N GLY A 174 7.13 16.82 13.93
CA GLY A 174 6.76 17.83 14.92
C GLY A 174 7.82 17.97 16.01
N PHE A 175 8.25 16.85 16.59
CA PHE A 175 9.31 16.83 17.60
C PHE A 175 10.63 17.41 17.08
N LEU A 176 11.10 16.98 15.92
CA LEU A 176 12.38 17.45 15.37
C LEU A 176 12.36 18.95 15.04
N ILE A 177 11.32 19.42 14.37
CA ILE A 177 11.30 20.74 13.77
C ILE A 177 10.65 21.79 14.70
N ALA A 178 9.60 21.42 15.41
CA ALA A 178 8.87 22.37 16.24
C ALA A 178 9.34 22.38 17.69
N ASP A 179 9.68 21.24 18.29
CA ASP A 179 10.10 21.16 19.69
C ASP A 179 11.63 21.36 19.84
N LEU A 180 12.44 20.68 19.00
CA LEU A 180 13.90 20.86 19.00
C LEU A 180 14.36 22.06 18.16
N VAL A 181 13.46 22.74 17.45
CA VAL A 181 13.71 23.92 16.61
C VAL A 181 14.84 23.70 15.60
N LEU A 182 14.88 22.50 14.99
CA LEU A 182 15.88 22.18 13.99
C LEU A 182 15.46 22.71 12.60
N ASP A 183 16.43 22.91 11.70
CA ASP A 183 16.14 23.20 10.29
C ASP A 183 15.34 22.04 9.66
N TRP A 184 14.44 22.36 8.74
CA TRP A 184 13.57 21.37 8.07
C TRP A 184 14.34 20.21 7.41
N ARG A 185 15.60 20.43 7.01
CA ARG A 185 16.47 19.38 6.41
C ARG A 185 16.71 18.24 7.36
N TRP A 186 16.72 18.49 8.67
CA TRP A 186 16.89 17.44 9.68
C TRP A 186 15.77 16.41 9.67
N ALA A 187 14.58 16.77 9.22
CA ALA A 187 13.51 15.81 9.01
C ALA A 187 13.93 14.71 8.01
N PHE A 188 14.53 15.11 6.89
CA PHE A 188 15.02 14.17 5.87
C PHE A 188 16.32 13.47 6.30
N ILE A 189 17.21 14.16 7.00
CA ILE A 189 18.49 13.58 7.45
C ILE A 189 18.24 12.46 8.44
N VAL A 190 17.44 12.71 9.47
CA VAL A 190 17.17 11.73 10.55
C VAL A 190 16.44 10.51 10.00
N THR A 191 15.42 10.70 9.19
CA THR A 191 14.67 9.57 8.61
C THR A 191 15.51 8.81 7.58
N GLY A 192 16.33 9.51 6.79
CA GLY A 192 17.29 8.90 5.88
C GLY A 192 18.39 8.08 6.58
N LEU A 193 18.82 8.48 7.78
CA LEU A 193 19.74 7.69 8.61
C LEU A 193 19.10 6.37 9.06
N PHE A 194 17.78 6.36 9.35
CA PHE A 194 17.08 5.10 9.65
C PHE A 194 17.10 4.15 8.46
N ASN A 195 17.01 4.66 7.23
CA ASN A 195 17.13 3.84 6.02
C ASN A 195 18.53 3.19 5.92
N LEU A 196 19.60 3.92 6.23
CA LEU A 196 20.96 3.37 6.23
C LEU A 196 21.14 2.29 7.30
N VAL A 197 20.57 2.49 8.49
CA VAL A 197 20.55 1.47 9.54
C VAL A 197 19.81 0.23 9.05
N TRP A 198 18.65 0.40 8.42
CA TRP A 198 17.89 -0.70 7.87
C TRP A 198 18.66 -1.44 6.74
N LEU A 199 19.27 -0.71 5.81
CA LEU A 199 20.10 -1.30 4.75
C LEU A 199 21.21 -2.18 5.32
N THR A 200 21.89 -1.69 6.36
CA THR A 200 22.94 -2.44 7.06
C THR A 200 22.37 -3.70 7.73
N ALA A 201 21.23 -3.55 8.42
CA ALA A 201 20.56 -4.68 9.07
C ALA A 201 20.10 -5.71 8.04
N TRP A 202 19.51 -5.28 6.92
CA TRP A 202 19.07 -6.18 5.86
C TRP A 202 20.25 -6.93 5.23
N TRP A 203 21.35 -6.24 4.92
CA TRP A 203 22.55 -6.86 4.39
C TRP A 203 23.11 -7.96 5.27
N GLN A 204 23.15 -7.72 6.60
CA GLN A 204 23.72 -8.64 7.57
C GLN A 204 22.77 -9.78 7.97
N LEU A 205 21.47 -9.49 8.06
CA LEU A 205 20.49 -10.43 8.63
C LEU A 205 19.70 -11.22 7.59
N TYR A 206 19.47 -10.66 6.39
CA TYR A 206 18.70 -11.36 5.38
C TYR A 206 19.59 -12.27 4.52
N HIS A 207 19.33 -13.57 4.58
CA HIS A 207 19.85 -14.57 3.67
C HIS A 207 18.69 -15.48 3.24
N PRO A 208 18.77 -16.16 2.09
CA PRO A 208 17.78 -17.19 1.76
C PRO A 208 17.76 -18.30 2.81
N PRO A 209 16.61 -18.96 3.09
CA PRO A 209 16.50 -19.97 4.15
C PRO A 209 17.54 -21.09 4.04
N HIS A 210 17.84 -21.57 2.82
CA HIS A 210 18.80 -22.64 2.57
C HIS A 210 20.25 -22.30 2.96
N SER A 211 20.62 -21.02 3.03
CA SER A 211 21.99 -20.55 3.32
C SER A 211 22.06 -19.66 4.56
N HIS A 212 20.98 -19.55 5.34
CA HIS A 212 20.97 -18.66 6.49
C HIS A 212 21.78 -19.23 7.68
N PRO A 213 22.80 -18.49 8.21
CA PRO A 213 23.75 -19.04 9.19
C PRO A 213 23.14 -19.33 10.57
N ARG A 214 22.02 -18.74 10.91
CA ARG A 214 21.38 -18.83 12.24
C ARG A 214 20.08 -19.62 12.25
N ILE A 215 19.66 -20.19 11.12
CA ILE A 215 18.42 -20.98 11.07
C ILE A 215 18.63 -22.35 11.69
N THR A 216 17.66 -22.83 12.49
CA THR A 216 17.73 -24.19 13.00
C THR A 216 17.29 -25.20 11.93
N PRO A 217 17.80 -26.46 11.97
CA PRO A 217 17.38 -27.49 11.03
C PRO A 217 15.86 -27.70 11.01
N GLU A 218 15.21 -27.61 12.17
CA GLU A 218 13.76 -27.79 12.29
C GLU A 218 13.00 -26.61 11.65
N GLU A 219 13.47 -25.36 11.83
CA GLU A 219 12.85 -24.18 11.22
C GLU A 219 13.04 -24.20 9.70
N ARG A 220 14.19 -24.64 9.23
CA ARG A 220 14.46 -24.83 7.80
C ARG A 220 13.57 -25.89 7.20
N ALA A 221 13.46 -27.06 7.82
CA ALA A 221 12.60 -28.14 7.37
C ALA A 221 11.12 -27.70 7.34
N TRP A 222 10.68 -26.88 8.31
CA TRP A 222 9.33 -26.32 8.34
C TRP A 222 9.05 -25.39 7.16
N ILE A 223 10.01 -24.53 6.80
CA ILE A 223 9.88 -23.58 5.70
C ILE A 223 9.90 -24.31 4.35
N GLU A 224 10.80 -25.30 4.21
CA GLU A 224 11.02 -26.07 2.96
C GLU A 224 10.04 -27.24 2.78
N ALA A 225 9.18 -27.52 3.77
CA ALA A 225 8.20 -28.60 3.70
C ALA A 225 7.16 -28.42 2.58
N GLU A 226 6.95 -27.20 2.10
CA GLU A 226 6.06 -26.93 0.97
C GLU A 226 6.88 -26.56 -0.27
N PRO A 227 6.63 -27.21 -1.41
CA PRO A 227 7.31 -26.83 -2.66
C PRO A 227 6.99 -25.39 -3.03
N VAL A 228 8.03 -24.67 -3.46
CA VAL A 228 7.86 -23.33 -4.05
C VAL A 228 7.09 -23.50 -5.35
N GLU A 229 5.85 -23.05 -5.39
CA GLU A 229 5.08 -23.01 -6.63
C GLU A 229 5.74 -22.03 -7.60
N THR A 230 6.46 -22.53 -8.58
CA THR A 230 6.89 -21.76 -9.74
C THR A 230 5.68 -21.59 -10.65
N THR A 231 4.86 -20.58 -10.37
CA THR A 231 3.78 -20.21 -11.28
C THR A 231 4.37 -19.34 -12.39
N GLY A 232 4.18 -19.76 -13.65
CA GLY A 232 4.41 -18.90 -14.81
C GLY A 232 3.70 -17.55 -14.65
N ARG A 233 4.03 -16.56 -15.49
CA ARG A 233 3.35 -15.25 -15.49
C ARG A 233 2.47 -15.12 -16.72
N ALA A 234 1.25 -14.64 -16.53
CA ALA A 234 0.44 -14.19 -17.65
C ALA A 234 1.00 -12.86 -18.21
N GLY A 235 1.10 -12.77 -19.53
CA GLY A 235 1.51 -11.52 -20.19
C GLY A 235 0.49 -10.38 -19.96
N PHE A 236 0.96 -9.14 -19.97
CA PHE A 236 0.12 -7.95 -19.78
C PHE A 236 -1.08 -7.91 -20.75
N LEU A 237 -0.83 -8.16 -22.04
CA LEU A 237 -1.87 -8.13 -23.06
C LEU A 237 -2.93 -9.20 -22.85
N THR A 238 -2.54 -10.38 -22.34
CA THR A 238 -3.47 -11.46 -22.02
C THR A 238 -4.44 -11.06 -20.90
N VAL A 239 -3.91 -10.42 -19.84
CA VAL A 239 -4.72 -9.94 -18.73
C VAL A 239 -5.63 -8.80 -19.17
N LEU A 240 -5.14 -7.85 -19.97
CA LEU A 240 -5.91 -6.68 -20.46
C LEU A 240 -7.07 -7.05 -21.40
N ARG A 241 -7.09 -8.27 -21.98
CA ARG A 241 -8.22 -8.72 -22.82
C ARG A 241 -9.50 -8.98 -22.03
N HIS A 242 -9.41 -9.12 -20.71
CA HIS A 242 -10.54 -9.44 -19.85
C HIS A 242 -11.15 -8.16 -19.23
N ARG A 243 -12.46 -8.00 -19.34
CA ARG A 243 -13.20 -6.86 -18.80
C ARG A 243 -13.13 -6.77 -17.27
N GLU A 244 -12.93 -7.91 -16.61
CA GLU A 244 -12.74 -8.02 -15.18
C GLU A 244 -11.43 -7.31 -14.74
N SER A 245 -10.39 -7.34 -15.57
CA SER A 245 -9.15 -6.58 -15.34
C SER A 245 -9.41 -5.08 -15.36
N TRP A 246 -10.21 -4.62 -16.31
CA TRP A 246 -10.60 -3.20 -16.38
C TRP A 246 -11.46 -2.77 -15.20
N SER A 247 -12.32 -3.65 -14.66
CA SER A 247 -13.08 -3.34 -13.45
C SER A 247 -12.18 -3.08 -12.24
N TYR A 248 -11.09 -3.85 -12.11
CA TYR A 248 -10.10 -3.68 -11.07
C TYR A 248 -9.27 -2.39 -11.28
N MET A 249 -8.75 -2.21 -12.50
CA MET A 249 -7.91 -1.06 -12.84
C MET A 249 -8.66 0.27 -12.71
N THR A 250 -9.90 0.35 -13.22
CA THR A 250 -10.73 1.56 -13.10
C THR A 250 -11.17 1.83 -11.68
N GLY A 251 -11.45 0.77 -10.90
CA GLY A 251 -11.69 0.88 -9.47
C GLY A 251 -10.50 1.56 -8.78
N ARG A 252 -9.27 1.05 -8.99
CA ARG A 252 -8.03 1.62 -8.46
C ARG A 252 -7.81 3.06 -8.93
N PHE A 253 -7.98 3.32 -10.23
CA PHE A 253 -7.84 4.65 -10.83
C PHE A 253 -8.74 5.71 -10.17
N LEU A 254 -9.94 5.32 -9.75
CA LEU A 254 -10.91 6.25 -9.15
C LEU A 254 -10.75 6.45 -7.65
N ILE A 255 -10.34 5.40 -6.89
CA ILE A 255 -10.29 5.51 -5.43
C ILE A 255 -8.90 5.81 -4.88
N ASP A 256 -7.82 5.29 -5.49
CA ASP A 256 -6.45 5.52 -4.99
C ASP A 256 -6.08 7.02 -4.96
N PRO A 257 -6.52 7.88 -5.93
CA PRO A 257 -6.32 9.33 -5.86
C PRO A 257 -6.82 9.97 -4.58
N VAL A 258 -7.94 9.52 -4.04
CA VAL A 258 -8.50 10.03 -2.77
C VAL A 258 -7.54 9.77 -1.61
N TRP A 259 -7.03 8.53 -1.52
CA TRP A 259 -6.05 8.15 -0.51
C TRP A 259 -4.74 8.94 -0.62
N TRP A 260 -4.17 9.01 -1.83
CA TRP A 260 -2.93 9.75 -2.08
C TRP A 260 -3.05 11.22 -1.73
N THR A 261 -4.20 11.81 -2.03
CA THR A 261 -4.43 13.22 -1.72
C THR A 261 -4.54 13.43 -0.22
N PHE A 262 -5.25 12.57 0.51
CA PHE A 262 -5.29 12.67 1.97
C PHE A 262 -3.90 12.51 2.57
N LEU A 263 -3.08 11.59 2.08
CA LEU A 263 -1.71 11.43 2.57
C LEU A 263 -0.86 12.69 2.38
N PHE A 264 -0.98 13.38 1.25
CA PHE A 264 -0.08 14.48 0.90
C PHE A 264 -0.60 15.87 1.27
N TRP A 265 -1.93 16.06 1.31
CA TRP A 265 -2.52 17.40 1.39
C TRP A 265 -3.26 17.69 2.69
N LEU A 266 -3.51 16.73 3.56
CA LEU A 266 -4.20 16.99 4.83
C LEU A 266 -3.46 17.96 5.75
N PRO A 267 -2.12 17.93 5.89
CA PRO A 267 -1.42 18.94 6.68
C PRO A 267 -1.66 20.35 6.16
N ASP A 268 -1.63 20.55 4.84
CA ASP A 268 -1.91 21.82 4.20
C ASP A 268 -3.37 22.27 4.37
N PHE A 269 -4.32 21.37 4.27
CA PHE A 269 -5.72 21.66 4.55
C PHE A 269 -5.93 22.13 6.01
N PHE A 270 -5.32 21.45 6.97
CA PHE A 270 -5.42 21.84 8.36
C PHE A 270 -4.73 23.18 8.66
N HIS A 271 -3.61 23.43 7.99
CA HIS A 271 -2.92 24.71 8.09
C HIS A 271 -3.77 25.84 7.50
N SER A 272 -4.21 25.71 6.26
CA SER A 272 -4.92 26.77 5.54
C SER A 272 -6.30 27.05 6.11
N ARG A 273 -7.02 26.04 6.62
CA ARG A 273 -8.40 26.19 7.09
C ARG A 273 -8.51 26.48 8.58
N TYR A 274 -7.61 25.93 9.41
CA TYR A 274 -7.69 26.00 10.87
C TYR A 274 -6.46 26.65 11.54
N GLY A 275 -5.44 27.03 10.77
CA GLY A 275 -4.22 27.63 11.31
C GLY A 275 -3.33 26.66 12.09
N TYR A 276 -3.51 25.34 11.89
CA TYR A 276 -2.67 24.33 12.53
C TYR A 276 -1.25 24.34 11.94
N ASP A 277 -0.27 24.06 12.77
CA ASP A 277 1.15 24.02 12.42
C ASP A 277 1.78 22.65 12.82
N LEU A 278 3.09 22.55 12.69
CA LEU A 278 3.84 21.33 13.00
C LEU A 278 3.63 20.83 14.44
N LYS A 279 3.36 21.70 15.41
CA LYS A 279 3.11 21.33 16.81
C LYS A 279 1.75 20.63 16.98
N ASN A 280 0.79 20.99 16.16
CA ASN A 280 -0.62 20.63 16.35
C ASN A 280 -1.13 19.58 15.34
N PHE A 281 -0.38 19.26 14.27
CA PHE A 281 -0.80 18.27 13.24
C PHE A 281 -0.93 16.84 13.77
N GLY A 282 -0.14 16.47 14.78
CA GLY A 282 -0.05 15.11 15.27
C GLY A 282 -1.41 14.49 15.61
N PRO A 283 -2.14 14.99 16.62
CA PRO A 283 -3.38 14.39 17.06
C PRO A 283 -4.47 14.23 15.97
N PRO A 284 -4.76 15.25 15.11
CA PRO A 284 -5.73 15.11 14.02
C PRO A 284 -5.36 14.03 13.01
N LEU A 285 -4.09 13.98 12.57
CA LEU A 285 -3.64 12.99 11.59
C LEU A 285 -3.62 11.59 12.16
N VAL A 286 -3.16 11.42 13.40
CA VAL A 286 -3.20 10.14 14.12
C VAL A 286 -4.62 9.60 14.22
N ALA A 287 -5.58 10.45 14.60
CA ALA A 287 -6.99 10.04 14.69
C ALA A 287 -7.53 9.54 13.34
N ILE A 288 -7.21 10.24 12.25
CA ILE A 288 -7.63 9.84 10.89
C ILE A 288 -7.04 8.48 10.50
N TYR A 289 -5.73 8.26 10.74
CA TYR A 289 -5.07 7.01 10.35
C TYR A 289 -5.54 5.82 11.19
N ILE A 290 -5.81 6.01 12.49
CA ILE A 290 -6.43 4.96 13.33
C ILE A 290 -7.83 4.62 12.81
N MET A 291 -8.64 5.62 12.44
CA MET A 291 -9.95 5.36 11.85
C MET A 291 -9.84 4.59 10.53
N ALA A 292 -8.84 4.88 9.70
CA ALA A 292 -8.58 4.15 8.46
C ALA A 292 -8.31 2.66 8.72
N ASP A 293 -7.52 2.33 9.75
CA ASP A 293 -7.24 0.95 10.14
C ASP A 293 -8.47 0.19 10.59
N VAL A 294 -9.26 0.82 11.44
CA VAL A 294 -10.55 0.27 11.87
C VAL A 294 -11.43 -0.01 10.64
N GLY A 295 -11.43 0.90 9.67
CA GLY A 295 -12.17 0.75 8.41
C GLY A 295 -11.74 -0.46 7.58
N ALA A 296 -10.42 -0.73 7.48
CA ALA A 296 -9.90 -1.90 6.80
C ALA A 296 -10.42 -3.20 7.43
N ILE A 297 -10.35 -3.28 8.77
CA ILE A 297 -10.80 -4.44 9.55
C ILE A 297 -12.31 -4.65 9.41
N VAL A 298 -13.10 -3.58 9.62
CA VAL A 298 -14.56 -3.63 9.57
C VAL A 298 -15.07 -3.97 8.16
N GLY A 299 -14.47 -3.38 7.10
CA GLY A 299 -14.85 -3.65 5.72
C GLY A 299 -14.57 -5.10 5.30
N GLY A 300 -13.40 -5.64 5.70
CA GLY A 300 -13.04 -7.04 5.49
C GLY A 300 -13.93 -7.99 6.31
N TRP A 301 -14.19 -7.67 7.58
CA TRP A 301 -15.06 -8.45 8.45
C TRP A 301 -16.50 -8.52 7.91
N TYR A 302 -17.05 -7.39 7.47
CA TYR A 302 -18.41 -7.33 6.96
C TYR A 302 -18.62 -8.23 5.73
N SER A 303 -17.72 -8.15 4.74
CA SER A 303 -17.77 -9.04 3.57
C SER A 303 -17.60 -10.51 3.95
N SER A 304 -16.67 -10.82 4.86
CA SER A 304 -16.44 -12.18 5.36
C SER A 304 -17.67 -12.74 6.09
N ARG A 305 -18.38 -11.90 6.88
CA ARG A 305 -19.61 -12.28 7.55
C ARG A 305 -20.75 -12.61 6.55
N LEU A 306 -20.83 -11.84 5.44
CA LEU A 306 -21.79 -12.13 4.37
C LEU A 306 -21.49 -13.47 3.69
N LEU A 307 -20.21 -13.74 3.40
CA LEU A 307 -19.76 -15.02 2.82
C LEU A 307 -20.10 -16.20 3.73
N LYS A 308 -19.85 -16.09 5.05
CA LYS A 308 -20.21 -17.12 6.04
C LYS A 308 -21.72 -17.37 6.13
N ARG A 309 -22.54 -16.40 5.74
CA ARG A 309 -24.00 -16.53 5.64
C ARG A 309 -24.48 -17.09 4.30
N GLY A 310 -23.59 -17.56 3.44
CA GLY A 310 -23.93 -18.14 2.14
C GLY A 310 -24.20 -17.12 1.04
N VAL A 311 -23.88 -15.83 1.25
CA VAL A 311 -24.01 -14.82 0.19
C VAL A 311 -22.92 -15.05 -0.84
N GLU A 312 -23.28 -15.06 -2.12
CA GLU A 312 -22.36 -15.19 -3.24
C GLU A 312 -21.22 -14.14 -3.17
N THR A 313 -19.98 -14.55 -3.50
CA THR A 313 -18.78 -13.71 -3.33
C THR A 313 -18.93 -12.33 -3.98
N GLY A 314 -19.39 -12.27 -5.22
CA GLY A 314 -19.57 -11.01 -5.93
C GLY A 314 -20.59 -10.08 -5.27
N ARG A 315 -21.68 -10.64 -4.74
CA ARG A 315 -22.69 -9.87 -4.01
C ARG A 315 -22.19 -9.41 -2.64
N ALA A 316 -21.44 -10.26 -1.94
CA ALA A 316 -20.85 -9.92 -0.64
C ALA A 316 -19.85 -8.76 -0.77
N ARG A 317 -18.93 -8.82 -1.77
CA ARG A 317 -17.96 -7.76 -2.05
C ARG A 317 -18.64 -6.45 -2.42
N LYS A 318 -19.60 -6.47 -3.38
CA LYS A 318 -20.33 -5.27 -3.81
C LYS A 318 -21.15 -4.62 -2.70
N ARG A 319 -21.78 -5.42 -1.83
CA ARG A 319 -22.50 -4.88 -0.66
C ARG A 319 -21.58 -4.20 0.33
N ALA A 320 -20.42 -4.79 0.59
CA ALA A 320 -19.41 -4.17 1.47
C ALA A 320 -18.87 -2.87 0.86
N MET A 321 -18.52 -2.86 -0.43
CA MET A 321 -18.09 -1.67 -1.15
C MET A 321 -19.16 -0.58 -1.17
N PHE A 322 -20.44 -0.94 -1.34
CA PHE A 322 -21.56 0.01 -1.30
C PHE A 322 -21.73 0.65 0.07
N ALA A 323 -21.67 -0.14 1.15
CA ALA A 323 -21.69 0.40 2.50
C ALA A 323 -20.55 1.39 2.73
N CYS A 324 -19.32 1.04 2.35
CA CYS A 324 -18.17 1.94 2.42
C CYS A 324 -18.40 3.22 1.60
N ALA A 325 -18.94 3.12 0.38
CA ALA A 325 -19.21 4.30 -0.46
C ALA A 325 -20.17 5.28 0.20
N LEU A 326 -21.19 4.79 0.92
CA LEU A 326 -22.12 5.64 1.68
C LEU A 326 -21.41 6.33 2.87
N PHE A 327 -20.55 5.61 3.58
CA PHE A 327 -19.78 6.19 4.70
C PHE A 327 -18.71 7.20 4.24
N ALA A 328 -18.34 7.21 2.96
CA ALA A 328 -17.44 8.24 2.42
C ALA A 328 -18.14 9.58 2.15
N LEU A 329 -19.48 9.61 1.96
CA LEU A 329 -20.20 10.82 1.58
C LEU A 329 -20.03 12.02 2.51
N PRO A 330 -20.01 11.88 3.86
CA PRO A 330 -19.87 13.01 4.76
C PRO A 330 -18.64 13.89 4.50
N VAL A 331 -17.57 13.35 3.89
CA VAL A 331 -16.37 14.14 3.56
C VAL A 331 -16.65 15.35 2.67
N MET A 332 -17.74 15.29 1.89
CA MET A 332 -18.17 16.40 1.03
C MET A 332 -18.37 17.73 1.81
N PHE A 333 -18.61 17.65 3.10
CA PHE A 333 -18.84 18.80 3.97
C PHE A 333 -17.63 19.16 4.83
N ALA A 334 -16.51 18.43 4.72
CA ALA A 334 -15.35 18.61 5.61
C ALA A 334 -14.71 20.00 5.52
N ALA A 335 -14.67 20.63 4.33
CA ALA A 335 -14.15 21.98 4.16
C ALA A 335 -15.03 23.06 4.79
N GLN A 336 -16.33 22.77 5.02
CA GLN A 336 -17.28 23.70 5.62
C GLN A 336 -17.35 23.56 7.15
N ALA A 337 -16.74 22.51 7.71
CA ALA A 337 -16.78 22.27 9.15
C ALA A 337 -16.16 23.44 9.93
N SER A 338 -16.87 23.92 10.96
CA SER A 338 -16.41 24.99 11.83
C SER A 338 -15.32 24.52 12.81
N SER A 339 -15.35 23.26 13.21
CA SER A 339 -14.39 22.62 14.09
C SER A 339 -13.50 21.66 13.33
N ILE A 340 -12.19 21.69 13.63
CA ILE A 340 -11.22 20.74 13.07
C ILE A 340 -11.61 19.30 13.43
N TRP A 341 -12.14 19.03 14.62
CA TRP A 341 -12.49 17.68 15.04
C TRP A 341 -13.70 17.13 14.28
N VAL A 342 -14.62 17.99 13.84
CA VAL A 342 -15.72 17.61 12.93
C VAL A 342 -15.14 17.27 11.55
N ALA A 343 -14.21 18.07 11.04
CA ALA A 343 -13.52 17.74 9.79
C ALA A 343 -12.73 16.43 9.91
N VAL A 344 -12.00 16.24 11.02
CA VAL A 344 -11.25 14.99 11.32
C VAL A 344 -12.19 13.78 11.34
N ALA A 345 -13.36 13.90 11.97
CA ALA A 345 -14.35 12.80 11.98
C ALA A 345 -14.86 12.47 10.57
N MET A 346 -15.18 13.48 9.75
CA MET A 346 -15.66 13.28 8.38
C MET A 346 -14.55 12.70 7.47
N ILE A 347 -13.33 13.23 7.54
CA ILE A 347 -12.19 12.76 6.76
C ILE A 347 -11.77 11.38 7.24
N GLY A 348 -11.69 11.14 8.54
CA GLY A 348 -11.37 9.85 9.13
C GLY A 348 -12.38 8.78 8.74
N LEU A 349 -13.67 9.11 8.70
CA LEU A 349 -14.72 8.22 8.22
C LEU A 349 -14.54 7.90 6.73
N ALA A 350 -14.16 8.87 5.91
CA ALA A 350 -13.86 8.66 4.49
C ALA A 350 -12.60 7.80 4.29
N CYS A 351 -11.56 8.00 5.12
CA CYS A 351 -10.36 7.15 5.12
C CYS A 351 -10.69 5.71 5.56
N ALA A 352 -11.54 5.53 6.57
CA ALA A 352 -12.04 4.23 6.99
C ALA A 352 -12.84 3.55 5.87
N ALA A 353 -13.71 4.31 5.21
CA ALA A 353 -14.49 3.84 4.06
C ALA A 353 -13.58 3.47 2.88
N HIS A 354 -12.54 4.26 2.60
CA HIS A 354 -11.53 3.95 1.59
C HIS A 354 -10.86 2.60 1.85
N GLN A 355 -10.35 2.41 3.06
CA GLN A 355 -9.64 1.18 3.42
C GLN A 355 -10.56 -0.05 3.38
N GLY A 356 -11.79 0.08 3.86
CA GLY A 356 -12.79 -0.99 3.75
C GLY A 356 -13.19 -1.31 2.31
N PHE A 357 -13.34 -0.30 1.46
CA PHE A 357 -13.59 -0.46 0.02
C PHE A 357 -12.42 -1.12 -0.68
N SER A 358 -11.20 -0.63 -0.43
CA SER A 358 -9.95 -1.14 -1.00
C SER A 358 -9.71 -2.60 -0.65
N THR A 359 -9.95 -3.01 0.60
CA THR A 359 -9.84 -4.41 1.04
C THR A 359 -10.69 -5.33 0.18
N ASN A 360 -11.91 -4.92 -0.16
CA ASN A 360 -12.82 -5.71 -1.00
C ASN A 360 -12.45 -5.66 -2.50
N LEU A 361 -11.99 -4.52 -3.00
CA LEU A 361 -11.51 -4.39 -4.37
C LEU A 361 -10.22 -5.21 -4.60
N PHE A 362 -9.27 -5.17 -3.66
CA PHE A 362 -8.00 -5.89 -3.76
C PHE A 362 -8.13 -7.41 -3.60
N ALA A 363 -9.27 -7.90 -3.14
CA ALA A 363 -9.57 -9.32 -3.13
C ALA A 363 -9.89 -9.87 -4.54
N LEU A 364 -10.30 -9.00 -5.49
CA LEU A 364 -10.72 -9.42 -6.83
C LEU A 364 -9.68 -10.28 -7.58
N PRO A 365 -8.38 -9.93 -7.63
CA PRO A 365 -7.39 -10.78 -8.30
C PRO A 365 -7.38 -12.21 -7.76
N GLY A 366 -7.46 -12.36 -6.42
CA GLY A 366 -7.51 -13.67 -5.77
C GLY A 366 -8.83 -14.41 -5.97
N ASP A 367 -9.94 -13.68 -6.02
CA ASP A 367 -11.28 -14.25 -6.15
C ASP A 367 -11.59 -14.72 -7.59
N GLN A 368 -11.03 -14.08 -8.63
CA GLN A 368 -11.44 -14.28 -10.02
C GLN A 368 -10.35 -14.78 -10.97
N PHE A 369 -9.07 -14.49 -10.68
CA PHE A 369 -7.98 -14.77 -11.61
C PHE A 369 -7.12 -15.94 -11.15
N PRO A 370 -6.61 -16.77 -12.08
CA PRO A 370 -5.66 -17.83 -11.77
C PRO A 370 -4.38 -17.23 -11.20
N ARG A 371 -3.69 -17.95 -10.31
CA ARG A 371 -2.52 -17.47 -9.55
C ARG A 371 -1.44 -16.83 -10.41
N TYR A 372 -1.13 -17.43 -11.57
CA TYR A 372 -0.12 -16.92 -12.49
C TYR A 372 -0.46 -15.57 -13.16
N ALA A 373 -1.71 -15.10 -13.08
CA ALA A 373 -2.15 -13.81 -13.61
C ALA A 373 -2.34 -12.72 -12.55
N GLN A 374 -2.44 -13.12 -11.27
CA GLN A 374 -2.75 -12.18 -10.17
C GLN A 374 -1.69 -11.09 -10.02
N GLY A 375 -0.41 -11.45 -10.05
CA GLY A 375 0.69 -10.47 -9.93
C GLY A 375 0.69 -9.44 -11.04
N THR A 376 0.44 -9.87 -12.29
CA THR A 376 0.31 -8.96 -13.44
C THR A 376 -0.87 -8.00 -13.28
N LEU A 377 -2.03 -8.51 -12.83
CA LEU A 377 -3.22 -7.69 -12.61
C LEU A 377 -3.01 -6.68 -11.46
N ILE A 378 -2.39 -7.11 -10.36
CA ILE A 378 -2.06 -6.23 -9.23
C ILE A 378 -1.13 -5.10 -9.67
N GLY A 379 -0.10 -5.42 -10.48
CA GLY A 379 0.81 -4.42 -11.04
C GLY A 379 0.09 -3.41 -11.95
N LEU A 380 -0.77 -3.88 -12.85
CA LEU A 380 -1.58 -3.04 -13.74
C LEU A 380 -2.54 -2.13 -12.93
N GLY A 381 -3.17 -2.67 -11.89
CA GLY A 381 -4.02 -1.88 -11.00
C GLY A 381 -3.24 -0.83 -10.21
N GLY A 382 -2.03 -1.16 -9.73
CA GLY A 382 -1.13 -0.21 -9.07
C GLY A 382 -0.73 0.93 -9.99
N PHE A 383 -0.37 0.62 -11.24
CA PHE A 383 -0.09 1.64 -12.27
C PHE A 383 -1.32 2.52 -12.56
N ALA A 384 -2.51 1.92 -12.69
CA ALA A 384 -3.75 2.68 -12.91
C ALA A 384 -4.06 3.62 -11.73
N GLY A 385 -3.92 3.15 -10.48
CA GLY A 385 -4.08 3.97 -9.28
C GLY A 385 -3.10 5.14 -9.23
N ALA A 386 -1.83 4.90 -9.58
CA ALA A 386 -0.80 5.92 -9.66
C ALA A 386 -1.11 6.97 -10.75
N ALA A 387 -1.59 6.53 -11.92
CA ALA A 387 -2.02 7.44 -13.00
C ALA A 387 -3.19 8.34 -12.56
N GLY A 388 -4.18 7.77 -11.88
CA GLY A 388 -5.27 8.54 -11.28
C GLY A 388 -4.77 9.55 -10.25
N GLY A 389 -3.86 9.14 -9.39
CA GLY A 389 -3.24 9.99 -8.38
C GLY A 389 -2.45 11.16 -8.99
N PHE A 390 -1.71 10.93 -10.07
CA PHE A 390 -1.04 12.00 -10.82
C PHE A 390 -2.03 13.07 -11.27
N ILE A 391 -3.12 12.64 -11.92
CA ILE A 391 -4.16 13.56 -12.41
C ILE A 391 -4.79 14.33 -11.25
N ALA A 392 -5.14 13.65 -10.16
CA ALA A 392 -5.75 14.28 -8.99
C ALA A 392 -4.82 15.28 -8.31
N SER A 393 -3.52 14.98 -8.16
CA SER A 393 -2.54 15.87 -7.55
C SER A 393 -2.37 17.16 -8.35
N LYS A 394 -2.26 17.05 -9.69
CA LYS A 394 -2.18 18.20 -10.58
C LYS A 394 -3.48 19.03 -10.59
N ALA A 395 -4.61 18.35 -10.64
CA ALA A 395 -5.92 18.99 -10.63
C ALA A 395 -6.17 19.75 -9.31
N LEU A 396 -5.81 19.14 -8.16
CA LEU A 396 -5.97 19.78 -6.86
C LEU A 396 -5.05 21.00 -6.72
N GLY A 397 -3.77 20.90 -7.11
CA GLY A 397 -2.87 22.04 -7.08
C GLY A 397 -3.39 23.22 -7.90
N ALA A 398 -3.82 22.97 -9.14
CA ALA A 398 -4.41 24.00 -10.01
C ALA A 398 -5.74 24.55 -9.47
N LEU A 399 -6.57 23.72 -8.87
CA LEU A 399 -7.82 24.12 -8.22
C LEU A 399 -7.56 25.08 -7.06
N LEU A 400 -6.61 24.75 -6.20
CA LEU A 400 -6.28 25.57 -5.03
C LEU A 400 -5.68 26.93 -5.45
N ASP A 401 -4.85 26.98 -6.49
CA ASP A 401 -4.31 28.24 -6.99
C ASP A 401 -5.40 29.14 -7.62
N ARG A 402 -6.45 28.55 -8.21
CA ARG A 402 -7.53 29.31 -8.87
C ARG A 402 -8.68 29.68 -7.93
N VAL A 403 -9.10 28.74 -7.10
CA VAL A 403 -10.32 28.83 -6.29
C VAL A 403 -10.01 29.07 -4.81
N GLY A 404 -8.82 28.68 -4.34
CA GLY A 404 -8.41 28.82 -2.93
C GLY A 404 -9.20 27.94 -1.95
N SER A 405 -9.89 26.90 -2.45
CA SER A 405 -10.77 26.08 -1.61
C SER A 405 -10.65 24.59 -1.92
N TYR A 406 -10.59 23.77 -0.85
CA TYR A 406 -10.64 22.32 -0.92
C TYR A 406 -12.04 21.75 -1.18
N GLN A 407 -13.09 22.57 -1.11
CA GLN A 407 -14.49 22.13 -1.16
C GLN A 407 -14.82 21.31 -2.43
N PRO A 408 -14.47 21.73 -3.67
CA PRO A 408 -14.78 20.94 -4.86
C PRO A 408 -14.07 19.60 -4.86
N PHE A 409 -12.86 19.55 -4.30
CA PHE A 409 -12.10 18.32 -4.19
C PHE A 409 -12.77 17.33 -3.21
N PHE A 410 -13.19 17.78 -2.02
CA PHE A 410 -13.89 16.92 -1.07
C PHE A 410 -15.23 16.39 -1.61
N ILE A 411 -15.93 17.18 -2.42
CA ILE A 411 -17.13 16.70 -3.15
C ILE A 411 -16.75 15.56 -4.09
N ALA A 412 -15.69 15.73 -4.89
CA ALA A 412 -15.22 14.68 -5.78
C ALA A 412 -14.81 13.41 -5.00
N CYS A 413 -14.12 13.55 -3.86
CA CYS A 413 -13.76 12.43 -2.99
C CYS A 413 -14.98 11.66 -2.48
N GLY A 414 -16.01 12.34 -2.01
CA GLY A 414 -17.24 11.70 -1.52
C GLY A 414 -17.96 10.89 -2.60
N VAL A 415 -18.04 11.42 -3.83
CA VAL A 415 -18.74 10.78 -4.95
C VAL A 415 -17.90 9.68 -5.61
N ALA A 416 -16.57 9.75 -5.53
CA ALA A 416 -15.65 8.85 -6.24
C ALA A 416 -15.95 7.35 -5.99
N TYR A 417 -16.30 6.97 -4.77
CA TYR A 417 -16.58 5.57 -4.40
C TYR A 417 -17.87 5.04 -5.02
N LEU A 418 -18.91 5.87 -5.11
CA LEU A 418 -20.17 5.49 -5.79
C LEU A 418 -19.92 5.32 -7.29
N VAL A 419 -19.17 6.24 -7.90
CA VAL A 419 -18.80 6.15 -9.32
C VAL A 419 -17.93 4.92 -9.56
N ALA A 420 -16.93 4.67 -8.70
CA ALA A 420 -16.08 3.49 -8.80
C ALA A 420 -16.89 2.19 -8.70
N LEU A 421 -17.84 2.12 -7.77
CA LEU A 421 -18.71 0.94 -7.63
C LEU A 421 -19.63 0.77 -8.83
N LEU A 422 -20.18 1.85 -9.38
CA LEU A 422 -21.02 1.81 -10.58
C LEU A 422 -20.24 1.27 -11.77
N VAL A 423 -19.07 1.85 -12.05
CA VAL A 423 -18.18 1.39 -13.14
C VAL A 423 -17.75 -0.06 -12.92
N PHE A 424 -17.38 -0.41 -11.69
CA PHE A 424 -17.06 -1.79 -11.32
C PHE A 424 -18.24 -2.73 -11.61
N HIS A 425 -19.46 -2.33 -11.27
CA HIS A 425 -20.65 -3.15 -11.52
C HIS A 425 -20.95 -3.33 -13.03
N ILE A 426 -20.77 -2.28 -13.82
CA ILE A 426 -20.97 -2.31 -15.28
C ILE A 426 -19.95 -3.24 -15.95
N LEU A 427 -18.67 -3.13 -15.55
CA LEU A 427 -17.58 -3.93 -16.11
C LEU A 427 -17.58 -5.38 -15.61
N ASN A 428 -18.06 -5.62 -14.38
CA ASN A 428 -18.03 -6.93 -13.73
C ASN A 428 -19.37 -7.25 -13.04
N PRO A 429 -20.49 -7.35 -13.79
CA PRO A 429 -21.83 -7.52 -13.20
C PRO A 429 -21.98 -8.86 -12.48
N ARG A 430 -21.42 -9.94 -13.05
CA ARG A 430 -21.63 -11.32 -12.60
C ARG A 430 -20.53 -11.87 -11.73
N TYR A 431 -19.39 -11.16 -11.57
CA TYR A 431 -18.23 -11.55 -10.75
C TYR A 431 -17.77 -13.00 -10.99
N ARG A 432 -17.58 -13.38 -12.27
CA ARG A 432 -17.22 -14.77 -12.66
C ARG A 432 -15.71 -14.97 -12.67
N ASN A 433 -15.29 -16.22 -12.46
CA ASN A 433 -13.90 -16.61 -12.60
C ASN A 433 -13.43 -16.43 -14.06
N VAL A 434 -12.27 -15.85 -14.23
CA VAL A 434 -11.64 -15.61 -15.53
C VAL A 434 -10.83 -16.85 -15.92
N ARG A 435 -11.10 -17.39 -17.11
CA ARG A 435 -10.31 -18.46 -17.71
C ARG A 435 -9.35 -17.82 -18.70
N ILE A 436 -8.06 -17.89 -18.40
CA ILE A 436 -7.01 -17.44 -19.32
C ILE A 436 -6.55 -18.67 -20.11
N GLY A 437 -6.95 -18.75 -21.36
CA GLY A 437 -6.56 -19.85 -22.26
C GLY A 437 -5.11 -19.75 -22.67
N GLY A 438 -4.38 -20.88 -22.67
CA GLY A 438 -3.08 -21.05 -23.30
C GLY A 438 -1.87 -21.11 -22.36
N VAL A 439 -1.92 -21.94 -21.31
CA VAL A 439 -0.73 -22.59 -20.70
C VAL A 439 -1.05 -24.07 -20.57
#